data_3c08ed03541c8d077189b44407169504
#
_entry.id   3c08ed03541c8d077189b44407169504
#
_cell.length_a   1.000
_cell.length_b   1.000
_cell.length_c   1.000
_cell.angle_alpha   90.00
_cell.angle_beta   90.00
_cell.angle_gamma   90.00
#
_symmetry.space_group_name_H-M   'P 1'
#
loop_
_entity.id
_entity.type
_entity.pdbx_description
1 polymer ?
#
loop_
_entity_poly.entity_id
_entity_poly.type
_entity_poly.pdbx_seq_one_letter_code
_entity_poly.pdbx_strand_id
1 'polypeptide(L)'
;VFIYQKFGRDSSKGMNLLFEKVQHKRSTIGIRLIPLVVFSTWITHLFGGSSGREGVAVQIGGTIGNFVSEKTGIKKSGKIFLISGMAAGFSGLFRTPIAAVFFALEVLSAGKIEISALLPALIAALTASYVSGLFGLKRFSAVLETDFNIDFRFVLFLCIGAVLFGIVGGLFAYIYGKTKKWFEKKIKNPYIRVGV
;
A
#
# COMPACT_ATOMS: atom_id res chain seq x y z
N VAL A 1 13.86 14.24 5.53
CA VAL A 1 14.71 14.33 4.33
C VAL A 1 16.13 13.91 4.69
N PHE A 2 16.82 14.59 5.61
CA PHE A 2 18.23 14.34 5.97
C PHE A 2 18.51 12.86 6.33
N ILE A 3 17.71 12.26 7.22
CA ILE A 3 17.86 10.86 7.65
C ILE A 3 17.69 9.90 6.46
N TYR A 4 16.70 10.15 5.58
CA TYR A 4 16.51 9.35 4.38
C TYR A 4 17.67 9.46 3.40
N GLN A 5 18.24 10.64 3.23
CA GLN A 5 19.42 10.84 2.35
C GLN A 5 20.68 10.18 2.90
N LYS A 6 20.91 10.30 4.22
CA LYS A 6 22.13 9.78 4.84
C LYS A 6 22.08 8.26 5.09
N PHE A 7 20.96 7.73 5.53
CA PHE A 7 20.84 6.34 5.97
C PHE A 7 19.87 5.50 5.11
N GLY A 8 19.00 6.15 4.34
CA GLY A 8 17.90 5.50 3.64
C GLY A 8 18.28 4.80 2.33
N ARG A 9 19.40 5.18 1.69
CA ARG A 9 19.73 4.70 0.33
C ARG A 9 18.50 4.80 -0.59
N ASP A 10 18.05 3.69 -1.20
CA ASP A 10 16.88 3.64 -2.06
C ASP A 10 15.54 3.79 -1.31
N SER A 11 15.53 3.76 0.03
CA SER A 11 14.31 3.89 0.85
C SER A 11 13.55 5.20 0.63
N SER A 12 14.22 6.25 0.13
CA SER A 12 13.59 7.53 -0.21
C SER A 12 12.55 7.42 -1.34
N LYS A 13 12.59 6.34 -2.13
CA LYS A 13 11.64 6.06 -3.20
C LYS A 13 10.27 5.59 -2.67
N GLY A 14 10.18 5.22 -1.38
CA GLY A 14 8.96 4.79 -0.74
C GLY A 14 8.28 3.63 -1.48
N MET A 15 6.99 3.79 -1.80
CA MET A 15 6.19 2.77 -2.51
C MET A 15 6.75 2.42 -3.90
N ASN A 16 7.36 3.39 -4.60
CA ASN A 16 7.97 3.15 -5.91
C ASN A 16 9.08 2.10 -5.88
N LEU A 17 9.77 1.94 -4.73
CA LEU A 17 10.79 0.92 -4.57
C LEU A 17 10.22 -0.50 -4.69
N LEU A 18 9.00 -0.74 -4.16
CA LEU A 18 8.32 -2.01 -4.26
C LEU A 18 7.91 -2.29 -5.72
N PHE A 19 7.41 -1.27 -6.42
CA PHE A 19 7.07 -1.38 -7.85
C PHE A 19 8.29 -1.67 -8.73
N GLU A 20 9.40 -0.96 -8.49
CA GLU A 20 10.66 -1.20 -9.22
C GLU A 20 11.18 -2.64 -9.01
N LYS A 21 11.08 -3.17 -7.79
CA LYS A 21 11.51 -4.54 -7.48
C LYS A 21 10.71 -5.58 -8.28
N VAL A 22 9.41 -5.42 -8.39
CA VAL A 22 8.54 -6.32 -9.17
C VAL A 22 8.82 -6.24 -10.66
N GLN A 23 9.15 -5.06 -11.17
CA GLN A 23 9.49 -4.85 -12.57
C GLN A 23 10.92 -5.30 -12.93
N HIS A 24 11.57 -6.10 -12.05
CA HIS A 24 12.94 -6.60 -12.24
C HIS A 24 14.01 -5.50 -12.42
N LYS A 25 13.74 -4.27 -12.00
CA LYS A 25 14.77 -3.25 -11.89
C LYS A 25 15.70 -3.61 -10.72
N ARG A 26 16.99 -3.33 -10.88
CA ARG A 26 18.03 -3.60 -9.84
C ARG A 26 17.84 -2.68 -8.62
N SER A 27 16.71 -2.83 -7.91
CA SER A 27 16.43 -2.14 -6.67
C SER A 27 16.53 -3.11 -5.49
N THR A 28 17.20 -2.70 -4.42
CA THR A 28 17.28 -3.48 -3.19
C THR A 28 16.34 -2.89 -2.15
N ILE A 29 15.42 -3.71 -1.64
CA ILE A 29 14.55 -3.30 -0.55
C ILE A 29 15.25 -3.64 0.75
N GLY A 30 15.90 -2.65 1.34
CA GLY A 30 16.56 -2.82 2.65
C GLY A 30 15.55 -2.82 3.80
N ILE A 31 15.75 -3.69 4.79
CA ILE A 31 14.90 -3.75 6.00
C ILE A 31 14.90 -2.41 6.77
N ARG A 32 15.89 -1.55 6.52
CA ARG A 32 15.98 -0.18 7.06
C ARG A 32 14.80 0.71 6.67
N LEU A 33 14.05 0.35 5.63
CA LEU A 33 12.83 1.06 5.23
C LEU A 33 11.79 1.06 6.37
N ILE A 34 11.68 -0.05 7.12
CA ILE A 34 10.69 -0.20 8.19
C ILE A 34 10.84 0.88 9.27
N PRO A 35 11.96 0.98 10.00
CA PRO A 35 12.09 2.02 11.02
C PRO A 35 12.00 3.43 10.43
N LEU A 36 12.54 3.67 9.24
CA LEU A 36 12.48 4.98 8.61
C LEU A 36 11.05 5.43 8.33
N VAL A 37 10.22 4.55 7.77
CA VAL A 37 8.83 4.90 7.45
C VAL A 37 7.97 5.04 8.71
N VAL A 38 8.21 4.23 9.74
CA VAL A 38 7.51 4.33 11.03
C VAL A 38 7.83 5.66 11.72
N PHE A 39 9.10 5.96 11.91
CA PHE A 39 9.52 7.21 12.56
C PHE A 39 9.10 8.45 11.78
N SER A 40 9.23 8.45 10.45
CA SER A 40 8.78 9.59 9.64
C SER A 40 7.28 9.81 9.73
N THR A 41 6.50 8.75 9.77
CA THR A 41 5.04 8.84 9.93
C THR A 41 4.66 9.38 11.31
N TRP A 42 5.29 8.90 12.37
CA TRP A 42 5.09 9.42 13.73
C TRP A 42 5.43 10.90 13.84
N ILE A 43 6.60 11.30 13.32
CA ILE A 43 7.00 12.72 13.32
C ILE A 43 5.96 13.56 12.55
N THR A 44 5.53 13.12 11.38
CA THR A 44 4.51 13.84 10.59
C THR A 44 3.23 14.05 11.40
N HIS A 45 2.74 13.00 12.07
CA HIS A 45 1.54 13.11 12.91
C HIS A 45 1.75 14.01 14.15
N LEU A 46 2.91 13.92 14.80
CA LEU A 46 3.22 14.75 15.97
C LEU A 46 3.21 16.25 15.62
N PHE A 47 3.61 16.62 14.42
CA PHE A 47 3.59 18.00 13.95
C PHE A 47 2.28 18.39 13.24
N GLY A 48 1.22 17.60 13.36
CA GLY A 48 -0.11 17.90 12.81
C GLY A 48 -0.22 17.66 11.30
N GLY A 49 0.79 17.05 10.68
CA GLY A 49 0.73 16.70 9.25
C GLY A 49 -0.15 15.49 9.00
N SER A 50 -0.76 15.43 7.83
CA SER A 50 -1.56 14.29 7.38
C SER A 50 -0.67 13.29 6.64
N SER A 51 -0.55 12.08 7.16
CA SER A 51 0.17 10.98 6.53
C SER A 51 -0.70 9.73 6.53
N GLY A 52 -0.92 9.15 5.33
CA GLY A 52 -1.69 7.93 5.18
C GLY A 52 -0.98 6.73 5.81
N ARG A 53 -1.74 5.88 6.49
CA ARG A 53 -1.23 4.65 7.13
C ARG A 53 -1.18 3.47 6.15
N GLU A 54 -1.95 3.54 5.09
CA GLU A 54 -2.14 2.48 4.10
C GLU A 54 -0.82 2.13 3.39
N GLY A 55 -0.19 3.15 2.81
CA GLY A 55 1.10 3.00 2.13
C GLY A 55 2.20 2.53 3.05
N VAL A 56 2.18 2.96 4.32
CA VAL A 56 3.13 2.54 5.35
C VAL A 56 2.99 1.05 5.64
N ALA A 57 1.77 0.57 5.87
CA ALA A 57 1.51 -0.84 6.15
C ALA A 57 1.94 -1.76 4.99
N VAL A 58 1.62 -1.36 3.76
CA VAL A 58 2.02 -2.08 2.55
C VAL A 58 3.54 -2.09 2.37
N GLN A 59 4.23 -0.97 2.63
CA GLN A 59 5.68 -0.89 2.57
C GLN A 59 6.34 -1.78 3.61
N ILE A 60 5.87 -1.78 4.85
CA ILE A 60 6.38 -2.64 5.92
C ILE A 60 6.18 -4.11 5.54
N GLY A 61 4.96 -4.50 5.19
CA GLY A 61 4.64 -5.87 4.82
C GLY A 61 5.45 -6.36 3.62
N GLY A 62 5.52 -5.56 2.54
CA GLY A 62 6.30 -5.87 1.35
C GLY A 62 7.81 -5.97 1.64
N THR A 63 8.34 -5.10 2.52
CA THR A 63 9.75 -5.15 2.94
C THR A 63 10.05 -6.44 3.72
N ILE A 64 9.18 -6.85 4.64
CA ILE A 64 9.31 -8.11 5.38
C ILE A 64 9.23 -9.29 4.41
N GLY A 65 8.25 -9.30 3.49
CA GLY A 65 8.13 -10.34 2.48
C GLY A 65 9.39 -10.48 1.62
N ASN A 66 9.94 -9.36 1.15
CA ASN A 66 11.21 -9.37 0.41
C ASN A 66 12.38 -9.91 1.25
N PHE A 67 12.49 -9.49 2.50
CA PHE A 67 13.54 -9.97 3.42
C PHE A 67 13.44 -11.48 3.65
N VAL A 68 12.24 -12.01 3.87
CA VAL A 68 12.00 -13.45 4.02
C VAL A 68 12.40 -14.19 2.75
N SER A 69 12.02 -13.68 1.57
CA SER A 69 12.42 -14.25 0.28
C SER A 69 13.94 -14.34 0.11
N GLU A 70 14.64 -13.27 0.47
CA GLU A 70 16.11 -13.24 0.38
C GLU A 70 16.77 -14.23 1.35
N LYS A 71 16.19 -14.42 2.53
CA LYS A 71 16.72 -15.35 3.54
C LYS A 71 16.41 -16.82 3.23
N THR A 72 15.24 -17.11 2.67
CA THR A 72 14.85 -18.49 2.28
C THR A 72 15.58 -18.97 1.03
N GLY A 73 16.06 -18.05 0.19
CA GLY A 73 16.81 -18.39 -1.02
C GLY A 73 15.98 -19.14 -2.08
N ILE A 74 14.64 -19.20 -1.94
CA ILE A 74 13.76 -19.89 -2.87
C ILE A 74 13.78 -19.14 -4.21
N LYS A 75 14.36 -19.77 -5.23
CA LYS A 75 14.50 -19.16 -6.57
C LYS A 75 13.13 -18.81 -7.15
N LYS A 76 13.03 -17.64 -7.81
CA LYS A 76 11.83 -17.10 -8.48
C LYS A 76 10.63 -16.75 -7.57
N SER A 77 10.74 -16.86 -6.25
CA SER A 77 9.62 -16.59 -5.33
C SER A 77 9.55 -15.14 -4.83
N GLY A 78 10.53 -14.31 -5.14
CA GLY A 78 10.64 -12.95 -4.61
C GLY A 78 9.39 -12.09 -4.82
N LYS A 79 8.76 -12.21 -6.00
CA LYS A 79 7.52 -11.51 -6.31
C LYS A 79 6.35 -12.02 -5.46
N ILE A 80 6.25 -13.34 -5.27
CA ILE A 80 5.19 -13.97 -4.46
C ILE A 80 5.30 -13.53 -3.00
N PHE A 81 6.51 -13.60 -2.43
CA PHE A 81 6.74 -13.15 -1.05
C PHE A 81 6.45 -11.65 -0.85
N LEU A 82 6.82 -10.83 -1.83
CA LEU A 82 6.55 -9.39 -1.80
C LEU A 82 5.04 -9.13 -1.77
N ILE A 83 4.28 -9.74 -2.69
CA ILE A 83 2.82 -9.62 -2.76
C ILE A 83 2.16 -10.12 -1.47
N SER A 84 2.56 -11.29 -0.99
CA SER A 84 2.03 -11.87 0.26
C SER A 84 2.29 -10.97 1.46
N GLY A 85 3.49 -10.39 1.54
CA GLY A 85 3.83 -9.41 2.57
C GLY A 85 2.99 -8.14 2.49
N MET A 86 2.78 -7.61 1.28
CA MET A 86 1.91 -6.44 1.07
C MET A 86 0.46 -6.73 1.48
N ALA A 87 -0.07 -7.89 1.11
CA ALA A 87 -1.41 -8.35 1.51
C ALA A 87 -1.51 -8.48 3.04
N ALA A 88 -0.50 -9.07 3.69
CA ALA A 88 -0.44 -9.18 5.14
C ALA A 88 -0.41 -7.80 5.83
N GLY A 89 0.43 -6.87 5.35
CA GLY A 89 0.52 -5.52 5.91
C GLY A 89 -0.80 -4.76 5.83
N PHE A 90 -1.44 -4.78 4.65
CA PHE A 90 -2.75 -4.14 4.47
C PHE A 90 -3.83 -4.81 5.33
N SER A 91 -3.89 -6.14 5.30
CA SER A 91 -4.87 -6.91 6.07
C SER A 91 -4.70 -6.75 7.58
N GLY A 92 -3.46 -6.70 8.07
CA GLY A 92 -3.16 -6.46 9.47
C GLY A 92 -3.65 -5.10 9.95
N LEU A 93 -3.56 -4.07 9.09
CA LEU A 93 -4.01 -2.72 9.43
C LEU A 93 -5.55 -2.60 9.42
N PHE A 94 -6.22 -3.11 8.38
CA PHE A 94 -7.65 -2.88 8.17
C PHE A 94 -8.56 -4.04 8.61
N ARG A 95 -7.98 -5.21 8.88
CA ARG A 95 -8.71 -6.45 9.13
C ARG A 95 -9.69 -6.83 8.02
N THR A 96 -9.27 -6.61 6.78
CA THR A 96 -10.03 -6.91 5.54
C THR A 96 -9.22 -7.84 4.65
N PRO A 97 -9.08 -9.14 4.99
CA PRO A 97 -8.13 -10.04 4.31
C PRO A 97 -8.44 -10.23 2.82
N ILE A 98 -9.70 -10.36 2.44
CA ILE A 98 -10.08 -10.56 1.02
C ILE A 98 -9.73 -9.33 0.18
N ALA A 99 -10.12 -8.13 0.63
CA ALA A 99 -9.77 -6.89 -0.06
C ALA A 99 -8.24 -6.69 -0.14
N ALA A 100 -7.52 -7.04 0.92
CA ALA A 100 -6.06 -6.95 0.97
C ALA A 100 -5.38 -7.83 -0.08
N VAL A 101 -5.91 -9.05 -0.31
CA VAL A 101 -5.40 -9.97 -1.33
C VAL A 101 -5.56 -9.38 -2.72
N PHE A 102 -6.77 -8.99 -3.09
CA PHE A 102 -7.02 -8.42 -4.42
C PHE A 102 -6.23 -7.14 -4.64
N PHE A 103 -6.18 -6.26 -3.64
CA PHE A 103 -5.34 -5.06 -3.69
C PHE A 103 -3.86 -5.40 -3.96
N ALA A 104 -3.28 -6.35 -3.22
CA ALA A 104 -1.87 -6.70 -3.38
C ALA A 104 -1.56 -7.38 -4.72
N LEU A 105 -2.49 -8.18 -5.26
CA LEU A 105 -2.35 -8.82 -6.56
C LEU A 105 -2.37 -7.84 -7.72
N GLU A 106 -3.12 -6.74 -7.60
CA GLU A 106 -3.35 -5.78 -8.69
C GLU A 106 -2.42 -4.57 -8.59
N VAL A 107 -2.09 -4.11 -7.38
CA VAL A 107 -1.39 -2.82 -7.16
C VAL A 107 -0.02 -2.73 -7.81
N LEU A 108 0.66 -3.85 -8.00
CA LEU A 108 2.01 -3.90 -8.57
C LEU A 108 2.05 -3.78 -10.09
N SER A 109 0.98 -4.13 -10.76
CA SER A 109 0.88 -4.04 -12.23
C SER A 109 -0.58 -3.86 -12.60
N ALA A 110 -0.98 -2.64 -12.88
CA ALA A 110 -2.35 -2.34 -13.31
C ALA A 110 -2.78 -3.24 -14.47
N GLY A 111 -3.93 -3.91 -14.32
CA GLY A 111 -4.48 -4.82 -15.32
C GLY A 111 -3.80 -6.19 -15.45
N LYS A 112 -2.86 -6.53 -14.56
CA LYS A 112 -2.22 -7.86 -14.52
C LYS A 112 -2.29 -8.43 -13.12
N ILE A 113 -3.08 -9.47 -12.95
CA ILE A 113 -3.22 -10.19 -11.67
C ILE A 113 -2.17 -11.31 -11.63
N GLU A 114 -1.37 -11.35 -10.55
CA GLU A 114 -0.39 -12.41 -10.32
C GLU A 114 -1.03 -13.60 -9.59
N ILE A 115 -1.69 -14.47 -10.34
CA ILE A 115 -2.46 -15.60 -9.80
C ILE A 115 -1.58 -16.54 -8.96
N SER A 116 -0.29 -16.68 -9.29
CA SER A 116 0.64 -17.52 -8.52
C SER A 116 0.82 -17.08 -7.07
N ALA A 117 0.55 -15.81 -6.77
CA ALA A 117 0.62 -15.25 -5.43
C ALA A 117 -0.73 -15.33 -4.67
N LEU A 118 -1.82 -15.75 -5.31
CA LEU A 118 -3.16 -15.71 -4.72
C LEU A 118 -3.25 -16.50 -3.40
N LEU A 119 -2.88 -17.77 -3.41
CA LEU A 119 -2.97 -18.62 -2.21
C LEU A 119 -1.99 -18.19 -1.11
N PRO A 120 -0.70 -17.94 -1.38
CA PRO A 120 0.21 -17.38 -0.38
C PRO A 120 -0.25 -16.04 0.19
N ALA A 121 -0.77 -15.13 -0.64
CA ALA A 121 -1.29 -13.85 -0.19
C ALA A 121 -2.54 -14.00 0.69
N LEU A 122 -3.43 -14.95 0.35
CA LEU A 122 -4.63 -15.23 1.15
C LEU A 122 -4.26 -15.74 2.55
N ILE A 123 -3.37 -16.73 2.63
CA ILE A 123 -2.89 -17.27 3.91
C ILE A 123 -2.24 -16.15 4.74
N ALA A 124 -1.36 -15.38 4.15
CA ALA A 124 -0.67 -14.28 4.82
C ALA A 124 -1.64 -13.20 5.32
N ALA A 125 -2.63 -12.81 4.50
CA ALA A 125 -3.63 -11.83 4.85
C ALA A 125 -4.57 -12.29 5.97
N LEU A 126 -5.05 -13.54 5.92
CA LEU A 126 -5.89 -14.12 6.96
C LEU A 126 -5.14 -14.21 8.29
N THR A 127 -3.90 -14.71 8.27
CA THR A 127 -3.05 -14.80 9.45
C THR A 127 -2.80 -13.43 10.07
N ALA A 128 -2.43 -12.42 9.24
CA ALA A 128 -2.19 -11.07 9.71
C ALA A 128 -3.45 -10.43 10.32
N SER A 129 -4.62 -10.62 9.69
CA SER A 129 -5.90 -10.14 10.22
C SER A 129 -6.23 -10.79 11.58
N TYR A 130 -6.02 -12.10 11.69
CA TYR A 130 -6.25 -12.83 12.94
C TYR A 130 -5.33 -12.34 14.06
N VAL A 131 -4.02 -12.30 13.81
CA VAL A 131 -3.02 -11.86 14.79
C VAL A 131 -3.29 -10.40 15.20
N SER A 132 -3.59 -9.51 14.25
CA SER A 132 -3.93 -8.13 14.55
C SER A 132 -5.16 -8.02 15.48
N GLY A 133 -6.14 -8.91 15.31
CA GLY A 133 -7.28 -9.02 16.20
C GLY A 133 -6.92 -9.45 17.61
N LEU A 134 -5.98 -10.38 17.76
CA LEU A 134 -5.47 -10.82 19.08
C LEU A 134 -4.80 -9.65 19.84
N PHE A 135 -4.13 -8.76 19.13
CA PHE A 135 -3.57 -7.53 19.70
C PHE A 135 -4.60 -6.40 19.94
N GLY A 136 -5.89 -6.70 19.80
CA GLY A 136 -6.97 -5.76 20.13
C GLY A 136 -7.28 -4.74 19.06
N LEU A 137 -6.72 -4.84 17.84
CA LEU A 137 -7.08 -3.94 16.76
C LEU A 137 -8.53 -4.20 16.32
N LYS A 138 -9.38 -3.19 16.50
CA LYS A 138 -10.79 -3.27 16.08
C LYS A 138 -10.92 -3.04 14.59
N ARG A 139 -11.78 -3.83 13.94
CA ARG A 139 -12.17 -3.61 12.56
C ARG A 139 -13.01 -2.33 12.48
N PHE A 140 -12.67 -1.46 11.54
CA PHE A 140 -13.58 -0.36 11.22
C PHE A 140 -14.82 -0.95 10.51
N SER A 141 -15.98 -0.78 11.13
CA SER A 141 -17.26 -1.22 10.56
C SER A 141 -18.33 -0.17 10.86
N ALA A 142 -19.09 0.18 9.85
CA ALA A 142 -20.32 0.96 10.02
C ALA A 142 -21.50 -0.01 9.88
N VAL A 143 -22.40 0.01 10.85
CA VAL A 143 -23.67 -0.73 10.77
C VAL A 143 -24.65 0.15 10.00
N LEU A 144 -25.15 -0.35 8.91
CA LEU A 144 -26.22 0.30 8.16
C LEU A 144 -27.55 -0.22 8.73
N GLU A 145 -28.32 0.67 9.34
CA GLU A 145 -29.64 0.36 9.94
C GLU A 145 -30.77 0.33 8.90
N THR A 146 -30.47 -0.01 7.66
CA THR A 146 -31.45 -0.04 6.57
C THR A 146 -31.52 -1.43 5.96
N ASP A 147 -32.75 -1.95 5.84
CA ASP A 147 -33.04 -3.17 5.07
C ASP A 147 -32.91 -2.86 3.59
N PHE A 148 -31.92 -3.46 2.95
CA PHE A 148 -31.75 -3.33 1.50
C PHE A 148 -32.43 -4.48 0.79
N ASN A 149 -33.38 -4.14 -0.06
CA ASN A 149 -33.84 -5.06 -1.09
C ASN A 149 -32.95 -4.89 -2.33
N ILE A 150 -32.29 -5.95 -2.73
CA ILE A 150 -31.46 -5.97 -3.95
C ILE A 150 -32.43 -6.14 -5.12
N ASP A 151 -32.97 -5.02 -5.59
CA ASP A 151 -33.79 -4.94 -6.78
C ASP A 151 -33.04 -4.34 -7.96
N PHE A 152 -33.65 -4.33 -9.13
CA PHE A 152 -33.05 -3.77 -10.34
C PHE A 152 -32.66 -2.28 -10.16
N ARG A 153 -33.45 -1.51 -9.43
CA ARG A 153 -33.17 -0.09 -9.17
C ARG A 153 -31.91 0.09 -8.33
N PHE A 154 -31.75 -0.74 -7.29
CA PHE A 154 -30.56 -0.74 -6.45
C PHE A 154 -29.28 -1.01 -7.26
N VAL A 155 -29.33 -2.05 -8.13
CA VAL A 155 -28.19 -2.38 -9.02
C VAL A 155 -27.90 -1.24 -9.99
N LEU A 156 -28.94 -0.61 -10.57
CA LEU A 156 -28.78 0.53 -11.47
C LEU A 156 -28.10 1.72 -10.77
N PHE A 157 -28.53 2.06 -9.56
CA PHE A 157 -27.90 3.15 -8.79
C PHE A 157 -26.46 2.80 -8.39
N LEU A 158 -26.16 1.55 -8.06
CA LEU A 158 -24.77 1.11 -7.82
C LEU A 158 -23.90 1.28 -9.07
N CYS A 159 -24.39 0.91 -10.25
CA CYS A 159 -23.66 1.09 -11.50
C CYS A 159 -23.40 2.58 -11.80
N ILE A 160 -24.41 3.43 -11.64
CA ILE A 160 -24.26 4.89 -11.82
C ILE A 160 -23.24 5.43 -10.81
N GLY A 161 -23.36 5.04 -9.54
CA GLY A 161 -22.40 5.42 -8.49
C GLY A 161 -20.97 4.98 -8.82
N ALA A 162 -20.79 3.74 -9.29
CA ALA A 162 -19.47 3.22 -9.67
C ALA A 162 -18.83 4.03 -10.80
N VAL A 163 -19.62 4.43 -11.82
CA VAL A 163 -19.15 5.28 -12.92
C VAL A 163 -18.72 6.66 -12.39
N LEU A 164 -19.56 7.28 -11.54
CA LEU A 164 -19.25 8.59 -10.95
C LEU A 164 -18.00 8.55 -10.10
N PHE A 165 -17.87 7.55 -9.23
CA PHE A 165 -16.66 7.35 -8.42
C PHE A 165 -15.42 7.08 -9.28
N GLY A 166 -15.57 6.33 -10.37
CA GLY A 166 -14.49 6.09 -11.33
C GLY A 166 -14.02 7.39 -12.00
N ILE A 167 -14.94 8.27 -12.42
CA ILE A 167 -14.61 9.58 -13.00
C ILE A 167 -13.89 10.46 -11.97
N VAL A 168 -14.43 10.57 -10.76
CA VAL A 168 -13.83 11.37 -9.68
C VAL A 168 -12.44 10.85 -9.31
N GLY A 169 -12.28 9.53 -9.17
CA GLY A 169 -10.99 8.90 -8.89
C GLY A 169 -9.96 9.13 -9.99
N GLY A 170 -10.37 8.99 -11.24
CA GLY A 170 -9.52 9.27 -12.41
C GLY A 170 -9.11 10.74 -12.49
N LEU A 171 -10.03 11.67 -12.25
CA LEU A 171 -9.74 13.10 -12.21
C LEU A 171 -8.78 13.45 -11.05
N PHE A 172 -8.99 12.88 -9.88
CA PHE A 172 -8.08 13.05 -8.74
C PHE A 172 -6.67 12.56 -9.08
N ALA A 173 -6.53 11.35 -9.64
CA ALA A 173 -5.24 10.80 -10.03
C ALA A 173 -4.53 11.67 -11.08
N TYR A 174 -5.26 12.20 -12.04
CA TYR A 174 -4.74 13.12 -13.06
C TYR A 174 -4.23 14.42 -12.44
N ILE A 175 -5.05 15.08 -11.62
CA ILE A 175 -4.71 16.35 -10.95
C ILE A 175 -3.50 16.13 -10.04
N TYR A 176 -3.53 15.09 -9.20
CA TYR A 176 -2.42 14.76 -8.29
C TYR A 176 -1.12 14.51 -9.05
N GLY A 177 -1.16 13.73 -10.12
CA GLY A 177 0.02 13.44 -10.93
C GLY A 177 0.59 14.69 -11.61
N LYS A 178 -0.28 15.59 -12.11
CA LYS A 178 0.12 16.86 -12.72
C LYS A 178 0.73 17.82 -11.70
N THR A 179 0.10 17.94 -10.53
CA THR A 179 0.56 18.79 -9.43
C THR A 179 1.93 18.31 -8.91
N LYS A 180 2.07 17.00 -8.67
CA LYS A 180 3.34 16.41 -8.24
C LYS A 180 4.49 16.72 -9.22
N LYS A 181 4.28 16.49 -10.52
CA LYS A 181 5.27 16.80 -11.56
C LYS A 181 5.60 18.28 -11.60
N TRP A 182 4.62 19.16 -11.42
CA TRP A 182 4.82 20.61 -11.39
C TRP A 182 5.69 21.03 -10.20
N PHE A 183 5.41 20.51 -8.99
CA PHE A 183 6.23 20.75 -7.80
C PHE A 183 7.66 20.23 -7.97
N GLU A 184 7.84 19.03 -8.50
CA GLU A 184 9.16 18.45 -8.77
C GLU A 184 9.98 19.29 -9.75
N LYS A 185 9.33 19.87 -10.76
CA LYS A 185 9.97 20.74 -11.75
C LYS A 185 10.33 22.11 -11.16
N LYS A 186 9.43 22.70 -10.34
CA LYS A 186 9.59 24.06 -9.82
C LYS A 186 10.48 24.11 -8.58
N ILE A 187 10.41 23.11 -7.71
CA ILE A 187 11.15 23.05 -6.45
C ILE A 187 12.16 21.89 -6.50
N LYS A 188 13.37 22.21 -6.96
CA LYS A 188 14.46 21.23 -7.07
C LYS A 188 15.03 20.81 -5.72
N ASN A 189 14.99 21.72 -4.73
CA ASN A 189 15.51 21.43 -3.39
C ASN A 189 14.53 20.57 -2.59
N PRO A 190 14.90 19.32 -2.20
CA PRO A 190 14.01 18.41 -1.49
C PRO A 190 13.64 18.90 -0.09
N TYR A 191 14.47 19.73 0.54
CA TYR A 191 14.19 20.29 1.88
C TYR A 191 13.08 21.33 1.81
N ILE A 192 13.09 22.20 0.81
CA ILE A 192 12.03 23.21 0.60
C ILE A 192 10.72 22.52 0.20
N ARG A 193 10.79 21.46 -0.64
CA ARG A 193 9.63 20.74 -1.11
C ARG A 193 8.82 20.05 0.01
N VAL A 194 9.45 19.72 1.11
CA VAL A 194 8.75 19.13 2.28
C VAL A 194 8.11 20.20 3.17
N GLY A 195 8.57 21.45 3.10
CA GLY A 195 8.02 22.56 3.89
C GLY A 195 6.91 23.36 3.20
N VAL A 196 6.60 23.02 1.94
CA VAL A 196 5.52 23.63 1.14
C VAL A 196 4.44 22.60 0.84
#